data_6f1c0080a09fc3fa8e35f2fc8388ccce
#
_entry.id   6f1c0080a09fc3fa8e35f2fc8388ccce
#
_cell.length_a   1.000
_cell.length_b   1.000
_cell.length_c   1.000
_cell.angle_alpha   90.00
_cell.angle_beta   90.00
_cell.angle_gamma   90.00
#
_symmetry.space_group_name_H-M   'P 1'
#
loop_
_entity.id
_entity.type
_entity.pdbx_description
1 polymer ?
#
loop_
_entity_poly.entity_id
_entity_poly.type
_entity_poly.pdbx_seq_one_letter_code
_entity_poly.pdbx_strand_id
1 'polypeptide(L)'
;MAGRENSLGQYCINVSDLDKSVEFWSEVIGIPVQSRTEIPTAKEVVLQAEAGGSRIQLAQQLDQEGPIDVGTAMWKLYVDTDDCQALYDKVIAWGCESVSEPQQLDRWPVTVAFIKDPDGYLIELLQNHEGVRPSMR
;
A
#
# COMPACT_ATOMS: atom_id res chain seq x y z
N MET A 1 17.57 -30.81 -10.47
CA MET A 1 16.37 -29.97 -10.32
C MET A 1 16.74 -28.50 -10.41
N ALA A 2 16.04 -27.79 -11.23
CA ALA A 2 16.27 -26.36 -11.32
C ALA A 2 15.87 -25.68 -10.02
N GLY A 3 16.65 -24.71 -9.55
CA GLY A 3 16.29 -23.89 -8.43
C GLY A 3 15.16 -22.91 -8.77
N ARG A 4 14.64 -22.28 -7.76
CA ARG A 4 13.65 -21.21 -7.95
C ARG A 4 14.33 -19.97 -8.50
N GLU A 5 13.64 -19.25 -9.34
CA GLU A 5 14.08 -17.92 -9.73
C GLU A 5 14.09 -17.00 -8.50
N ASN A 6 15.02 -16.06 -8.50
CA ASN A 6 15.00 -15.01 -7.49
C ASN A 6 13.81 -14.09 -7.76
N SER A 7 13.18 -13.61 -6.70
CA SER A 7 12.05 -12.70 -6.80
C SER A 7 12.08 -11.72 -5.64
N LEU A 8 11.39 -10.59 -5.81
CA LEU A 8 11.21 -9.68 -4.69
C LEU A 8 10.23 -10.31 -3.71
N GLY A 9 10.59 -10.36 -2.43
CA GLY A 9 9.77 -10.95 -1.39
C GLY A 9 8.69 -9.99 -0.90
N GLN A 10 9.00 -9.27 0.14
CA GLN A 10 8.08 -8.29 0.70
C GLN A 10 8.75 -6.94 0.83
N TYR A 11 7.92 -5.90 0.89
CA TYR A 11 8.36 -4.54 1.15
C TYR A 11 8.04 -4.20 2.58
N CYS A 12 8.94 -3.51 3.26
CA CYS A 12 8.71 -3.09 4.64
C CYS A 12 8.75 -1.57 4.72
N ILE A 13 7.71 -0.99 5.32
CA ILE A 13 7.68 0.44 5.62
C ILE A 13 7.59 0.63 7.13
N ASN A 14 8.23 1.69 7.61
CA ASN A 14 8.09 2.09 9.00
C ASN A 14 6.81 2.91 9.17
N VAL A 15 6.09 2.67 10.27
CA VAL A 15 4.86 3.39 10.59
C VAL A 15 4.95 3.95 12.01
N SER A 16 4.26 5.05 12.25
CA SER A 16 4.29 5.69 13.57
C SER A 16 3.28 5.09 14.54
N ASP A 17 2.19 4.54 14.03
CA ASP A 17 1.11 3.92 14.81
C ASP A 17 0.67 2.67 14.10
N LEU A 18 1.16 1.52 14.56
CA LEU A 18 0.92 0.25 13.90
C LEU A 18 -0.57 -0.10 13.82
N ASP A 19 -1.31 0.10 14.91
CA ASP A 19 -2.74 -0.26 14.92
C ASP A 19 -3.53 0.57 13.90
N LYS A 20 -3.26 1.85 13.82
CA LYS A 20 -3.89 2.73 12.85
C LYS A 20 -3.52 2.34 11.41
N SER A 21 -2.26 2.03 11.19
CA SER A 21 -1.79 1.63 9.88
C SER A 21 -2.38 0.29 9.45
N VAL A 22 -2.50 -0.66 10.37
CA VAL A 22 -3.14 -1.95 10.12
C VAL A 22 -4.61 -1.77 9.79
N GLU A 23 -5.32 -0.91 10.51
CA GLU A 23 -6.72 -0.60 10.20
C GLU A 23 -6.84 -0.04 8.79
N PHE A 24 -5.98 0.91 8.44
CA PHE A 24 -5.99 1.50 7.09
C PHE A 24 -5.79 0.43 6.01
N TRP A 25 -4.73 -0.34 6.11
CA TRP A 25 -4.40 -1.32 5.07
C TRP A 25 -5.36 -2.50 5.02
N SER A 26 -5.86 -2.96 6.17
CA SER A 26 -6.74 -4.14 6.21
C SER A 26 -8.22 -3.81 6.04
N GLU A 27 -8.72 -2.77 6.69
CA GLU A 27 -10.14 -2.45 6.67
C GLU A 27 -10.51 -1.47 5.55
N VAL A 28 -9.66 -0.49 5.29
CA VAL A 28 -9.96 0.55 4.29
C VAL A 28 -9.49 0.10 2.91
N ILE A 29 -8.24 -0.25 2.77
CA ILE A 29 -7.70 -0.76 1.50
C ILE A 29 -8.19 -2.19 1.24
N GLY A 30 -8.35 -3.00 2.27
CA GLY A 30 -8.93 -4.33 2.16
C GLY A 30 -7.93 -5.45 1.92
N ILE A 31 -6.67 -5.28 2.32
CA ILE A 31 -5.65 -6.33 2.20
C ILE A 31 -5.54 -7.06 3.53
N PRO A 32 -5.85 -8.38 3.58
CA PRO A 32 -5.90 -9.09 4.86
C PRO A 32 -4.54 -9.22 5.54
N VAL A 33 -4.58 -9.22 6.87
CA VAL A 33 -3.42 -9.49 7.71
C VAL A 33 -3.04 -10.96 7.54
N GLN A 34 -1.78 -11.22 7.20
CA GLN A 34 -1.23 -12.56 7.07
C GLN A 34 -0.58 -13.03 8.37
N SER A 35 0.19 -12.16 9.02
CA SER A 35 0.91 -12.52 10.24
C SER A 35 1.26 -11.30 11.07
N ARG A 36 1.48 -11.52 12.36
CA ARG A 36 1.94 -10.52 13.32
C ARG A 36 3.15 -11.07 14.04
N THR A 37 4.16 -10.22 14.24
CA THR A 37 5.40 -10.62 14.90
C THR A 37 5.93 -9.47 15.76
N GLU A 38 6.53 -9.81 16.87
CA GLU A 38 7.28 -8.87 17.69
C GLU A 38 8.72 -9.32 17.77
N ILE A 39 9.64 -8.40 17.51
CA ILE A 39 11.06 -8.60 17.76
C ILE A 39 11.49 -7.61 18.85
N PRO A 40 12.70 -7.74 19.44
CA PRO A 40 13.08 -6.85 20.54
C PRO A 40 13.04 -5.36 20.21
N THR A 41 13.16 -4.97 18.95
CA THR A 41 13.22 -3.56 18.54
C THR A 41 11.98 -3.05 17.80
N ALA A 42 11.06 -3.94 17.40
CA ALA A 42 9.92 -3.53 16.58
C ALA A 42 8.73 -4.46 16.72
N LYS A 43 7.54 -3.92 16.42
CA LYS A 43 6.32 -4.68 16.21
C LYS A 43 6.00 -4.67 14.73
N GLU A 44 5.63 -5.82 14.17
CA GLU A 44 5.49 -6.01 12.74
C GLU A 44 4.19 -6.72 12.37
N VAL A 45 3.58 -6.28 11.27
CA VAL A 45 2.41 -6.93 10.69
C VAL A 45 2.64 -7.07 9.19
N VAL A 46 2.40 -8.26 8.66
CA VAL A 46 2.49 -8.52 7.21
C VAL A 46 1.08 -8.69 6.66
N LEU A 47 0.83 -8.02 5.54
CA LEU A 47 -0.45 -8.12 4.83
C LEU A 47 -0.19 -8.60 3.40
N GLN A 48 -1.11 -9.45 2.91
CA GLN A 48 -1.04 -9.97 1.55
C GLN A 48 -2.46 -10.30 1.07
N ALA A 49 -2.76 -9.97 -0.19
CA ALA A 49 -4.03 -10.37 -0.78
C ALA A 49 -4.16 -11.89 -0.81
N GLU A 50 -5.38 -12.42 -0.67
CA GLU A 50 -5.63 -13.87 -0.68
C GLU A 50 -5.17 -14.53 -1.97
N ALA A 51 -5.30 -13.83 -3.09
CA ALA A 51 -4.85 -14.34 -4.38
C ALA A 51 -3.33 -14.40 -4.53
N GLY A 52 -2.60 -13.90 -3.53
CA GLY A 52 -1.14 -13.84 -3.58
C GLY A 52 -0.65 -12.46 -4.05
N GLY A 53 0.53 -12.42 -4.64
CA GLY A 53 1.18 -11.19 -5.05
C GLY A 53 2.14 -10.66 -4.00
N SER A 54 2.48 -9.39 -4.08
CA SER A 54 3.42 -8.77 -3.15
C SER A 54 2.86 -8.69 -1.74
N ARG A 55 3.75 -8.77 -0.77
CA ARG A 55 3.40 -8.55 0.64
C ARG A 55 3.91 -7.19 1.07
N ILE A 56 3.17 -6.53 1.94
CA ILE A 56 3.66 -5.35 2.63
C ILE A 56 3.80 -5.65 4.10
N GLN A 57 4.93 -5.27 4.68
CA GLN A 57 5.16 -5.37 6.11
C GLN A 57 5.13 -3.98 6.69
N LEU A 58 4.33 -3.80 7.74
CA LEU A 58 4.25 -2.57 8.50
C LEU A 58 5.07 -2.79 9.77
N ALA A 59 6.04 -1.93 10.04
CA ALA A 59 6.89 -2.05 11.22
C ALA A 59 6.85 -0.78 12.05
N GLN A 60 6.52 -0.93 13.32
CA GLN A 60 6.63 0.17 14.28
C GLN A 60 7.88 -0.06 15.11
N GLN A 61 8.92 0.75 14.88
CA GLN A 61 10.13 0.71 15.68
C GLN A 61 9.79 1.20 17.08
N LEU A 62 10.26 0.48 18.11
CA LEU A 62 9.91 0.83 19.49
C LEU A 62 10.54 2.15 19.95
N ASP A 63 11.60 2.59 19.30
CA ASP A 63 12.27 3.87 19.58
C ASP A 63 11.83 5.00 18.63
N GLN A 64 10.83 4.74 17.78
CA GLN A 64 10.32 5.77 16.88
C GLN A 64 9.65 6.90 17.67
N GLU A 65 10.11 8.11 17.47
CA GLU A 65 9.53 9.31 18.05
C GLU A 65 9.14 10.30 16.96
N GLY A 66 7.95 10.86 17.07
CA GLY A 66 7.45 11.83 16.11
C GLY A 66 7.03 11.20 14.79
N PRO A 67 6.80 12.03 13.76
CA PRO A 67 6.32 11.56 12.46
C PRO A 67 7.39 10.78 11.70
N ILE A 68 6.92 9.90 10.81
CA ILE A 68 7.81 9.21 9.88
C ILE A 68 8.34 10.21 8.85
N ASP A 69 9.64 10.16 8.62
CA ASP A 69 10.26 10.91 7.53
C ASP A 69 10.23 10.01 6.29
N VAL A 70 9.28 10.26 5.39
CA VAL A 70 9.16 9.48 4.16
C VAL A 70 10.33 9.71 3.23
N GLY A 71 10.90 10.92 3.23
CA GLY A 71 12.07 11.26 2.43
C GLY A 71 11.84 11.17 0.94
N THR A 72 12.92 10.92 0.19
CA THR A 72 12.89 10.88 -1.28
C THR A 72 13.29 9.53 -1.86
N ALA A 73 13.60 8.55 -1.00
CA ALA A 73 14.04 7.23 -1.47
C ALA A 73 12.92 6.40 -2.05
N MET A 74 11.71 6.58 -1.55
CA MET A 74 10.52 5.92 -2.06
C MET A 74 9.65 6.95 -2.77
N TRP A 75 9.21 6.61 -3.98
CA TRP A 75 8.26 7.47 -4.67
C TRP A 75 6.83 7.18 -4.25
N LYS A 76 6.35 5.96 -4.52
CA LYS A 76 4.95 5.61 -4.25
C LYS A 76 4.75 4.11 -4.15
N LEU A 77 3.64 3.75 -3.54
CA LEU A 77 3.13 2.38 -3.53
C LEU A 77 1.94 2.31 -4.48
N TYR A 78 1.75 1.16 -5.12
CA TYR A 78 0.59 0.93 -5.98
C TYR A 78 -0.41 0.01 -5.29
N VAL A 79 -1.69 0.35 -5.39
CA VAL A 79 -2.78 -0.53 -5.00
C VAL A 79 -3.65 -0.75 -6.23
N ASP A 80 -3.71 -2.00 -6.69
CA ASP A 80 -4.60 -2.37 -7.78
C ASP A 80 -6.01 -2.56 -7.24
N THR A 81 -7.00 -2.00 -7.92
CA THR A 81 -8.40 -2.09 -7.50
C THR A 81 -9.31 -2.25 -8.70
N ASP A 82 -10.46 -2.88 -8.49
CA ASP A 82 -11.48 -3.01 -9.54
C ASP A 82 -12.35 -1.76 -9.64
N ASP A 83 -12.31 -0.88 -8.65
CA ASP A 83 -13.11 0.34 -8.62
C ASP A 83 -12.36 1.46 -7.93
N CYS A 84 -11.63 2.23 -8.72
CA CYS A 84 -10.78 3.31 -8.21
C CYS A 84 -11.61 4.40 -7.51
N GLN A 85 -12.76 4.77 -8.06
CA GLN A 85 -13.59 5.81 -7.46
C GLN A 85 -14.14 5.38 -6.11
N ALA A 86 -14.65 4.15 -6.00
CA ALA A 86 -15.19 3.66 -4.74
C ALA A 86 -14.10 3.56 -3.66
N LEU A 87 -12.93 3.06 -4.01
CA LEU A 87 -11.83 2.96 -3.05
C LEU A 87 -11.34 4.35 -2.63
N TYR A 88 -11.21 5.27 -3.59
CA TYR A 88 -10.83 6.65 -3.29
C TYR A 88 -11.81 7.28 -2.29
N ASP A 89 -13.11 7.16 -2.56
CA ASP A 89 -14.15 7.71 -1.69
C ASP A 89 -14.06 7.14 -0.28
N LYS A 90 -13.80 5.85 -0.16
CA LYS A 90 -13.65 5.17 1.13
C LYS A 90 -12.42 5.67 1.89
N VAL A 91 -11.31 5.82 1.20
CA VAL A 91 -10.04 6.31 1.77
C VAL A 91 -10.22 7.75 2.29
N ILE A 92 -10.83 8.61 1.50
CA ILE A 92 -11.06 10.00 1.89
C ILE A 92 -12.05 10.09 3.06
N ALA A 93 -13.11 9.29 3.04
CA ALA A 93 -14.08 9.25 4.13
C ALA A 93 -13.45 8.81 5.45
N TRP A 94 -12.45 7.92 5.39
CA TRP A 94 -11.73 7.47 6.57
C TRP A 94 -10.80 8.55 7.15
N GLY A 95 -10.40 9.52 6.32
CA GLY A 95 -9.63 10.68 6.78
C GLY A 95 -8.26 10.87 6.15
N CYS A 96 -7.94 10.14 5.09
CA CYS A 96 -6.66 10.32 4.40
C CYS A 96 -6.66 11.57 3.52
N GLU A 97 -5.46 12.07 3.28
CA GLU A 97 -5.26 13.24 2.41
C GLU A 97 -5.36 12.83 0.94
N SER A 98 -6.11 13.59 0.16
CA SER A 98 -6.16 13.45 -1.29
C SER A 98 -5.01 14.24 -1.93
N VAL A 99 -4.27 13.60 -2.82
CA VAL A 99 -3.28 14.27 -3.67
C VAL A 99 -3.89 14.56 -5.03
N SER A 100 -4.61 13.60 -5.62
CA SER A 100 -5.40 13.85 -6.81
C SER A 100 -6.61 12.91 -6.86
N GLU A 101 -7.73 13.47 -7.31
CA GLU A 101 -8.97 12.72 -7.50
C GLU A 101 -8.83 11.72 -8.63
N PRO A 102 -9.72 10.70 -8.68
CA PRO A 102 -9.71 9.73 -9.78
C PRO A 102 -9.84 10.42 -11.13
N GLN A 103 -8.98 10.02 -12.04
CA GLN A 103 -9.03 10.50 -13.42
C GLN A 103 -8.58 9.42 -14.37
N GLN A 104 -9.22 9.37 -15.53
CA GLN A 104 -8.86 8.47 -16.59
C GLN A 104 -7.67 9.04 -17.35
N LEU A 105 -6.67 8.20 -17.60
CA LEU A 105 -5.49 8.63 -18.36
C LEU A 105 -5.71 8.38 -19.85
N ASP A 106 -5.21 9.31 -20.67
CA ASP A 106 -5.28 9.15 -22.13
C ASP A 106 -4.30 8.11 -22.65
N ARG A 107 -3.21 7.93 -21.90
CA ARG A 107 -2.09 7.10 -22.34
C ARG A 107 -2.34 5.60 -22.19
N TRP A 108 -3.07 5.21 -21.17
CA TRP A 108 -3.40 3.81 -20.89
C TRP A 108 -4.86 3.71 -20.49
N PRO A 109 -5.50 2.54 -20.70
CA PRO A 109 -6.89 2.34 -20.30
C PRO A 109 -6.99 2.14 -18.79
N VAL A 110 -6.63 3.15 -18.03
CA VAL A 110 -6.61 3.10 -16.55
C VAL A 110 -7.27 4.33 -15.95
N THR A 111 -7.82 4.16 -14.75
CA THR A 111 -8.23 5.25 -13.88
C THR A 111 -7.31 5.24 -12.67
N VAL A 112 -6.75 6.39 -12.33
CA VAL A 112 -5.82 6.52 -11.22
C VAL A 112 -6.24 7.63 -10.28
N ALA A 113 -5.92 7.45 -9.00
CA ALA A 113 -6.05 8.47 -7.98
C ALA A 113 -4.83 8.40 -7.08
N PHE A 114 -4.48 9.51 -6.46
CA PHE A 114 -3.35 9.56 -5.54
C PHE A 114 -3.81 10.03 -4.17
N ILE A 115 -3.43 9.28 -3.15
CA ILE A 115 -3.72 9.59 -1.75
C ILE A 115 -2.45 9.41 -0.93
N LYS A 116 -2.48 9.89 0.30
CA LYS A 116 -1.44 9.59 1.28
C LYS A 116 -2.01 8.72 2.37
N ASP A 117 -1.21 7.74 2.82
CA ASP A 117 -1.58 6.91 3.95
C ASP A 117 -1.41 7.70 5.27
N PRO A 118 -1.73 7.11 6.44
CA PRO A 118 -1.62 7.83 7.72
C PRO A 118 -0.25 8.41 8.03
N ASP A 119 0.83 7.87 7.46
CA ASP A 119 2.19 8.36 7.70
C ASP A 119 2.73 9.23 6.57
N GLY A 120 1.93 9.47 5.53
CA GLY A 120 2.32 10.31 4.42
C GLY A 120 2.93 9.59 3.23
N TYR A 121 2.92 8.26 3.21
CA TYR A 121 3.35 7.51 2.03
C TYR A 121 2.37 7.73 0.88
N LEU A 122 2.91 8.06 -0.28
CA LEU A 122 2.09 8.27 -1.47
C LEU A 122 1.62 6.94 -2.02
N ILE A 123 0.32 6.83 -2.27
CA ILE A 123 -0.28 5.63 -2.85
C ILE A 123 -1.02 5.99 -4.12
N GLU A 124 -0.72 5.26 -5.18
CA GLU A 124 -1.49 5.33 -6.43
C GLU A 124 -2.53 4.23 -6.41
N LEU A 125 -3.81 4.61 -6.44
CA LEU A 125 -4.91 3.68 -6.60
C LEU A 125 -5.12 3.50 -8.11
N LEU A 126 -4.98 2.27 -8.59
CA LEU A 126 -4.99 2.02 -10.04
C LEU A 126 -6.04 1.00 -10.42
N GLN A 127 -6.96 1.41 -11.29
CA GLN A 127 -7.93 0.52 -11.91
C GLN A 127 -7.57 0.35 -13.36
N ASN A 128 -7.30 -0.88 -13.77
CA ASN A 128 -6.95 -1.20 -15.14
C ASN A 128 -8.19 -1.74 -15.86
N HIS A 129 -8.66 -1.00 -16.86
CA HIS A 129 -9.90 -1.34 -17.59
C HIS A 129 -9.76 -2.51 -18.55
N GLU A 130 -8.53 -2.86 -18.93
CA GLU A 130 -8.27 -3.98 -19.83
C GLU A 130 -7.66 -5.20 -19.14
N GLY A 131 -7.48 -5.15 -17.81
CA GLY A 131 -6.91 -6.24 -17.05
C GLY A 131 -5.42 -6.43 -17.21
N VAL A 132 -4.72 -5.54 -17.94
CA VAL A 132 -3.27 -5.58 -18.13
C VAL A 132 -2.63 -4.37 -17.47
N ARG A 133 -1.69 -4.60 -16.58
CA ARG A 133 -1.00 -3.50 -15.90
C ARG A 133 -0.11 -2.72 -16.86
N PRO A 134 -0.16 -1.38 -16.83
CA PRO A 134 0.73 -0.57 -17.68
C PRO A 134 2.21 -0.89 -17.50
N SER A 135 2.63 -1.22 -16.27
CA SER A 135 4.02 -1.55 -15.96
C SER A 135 4.50 -2.86 -16.55
N MET A 136 3.62 -3.66 -17.10
CA MET A 136 3.94 -4.96 -17.70
C MET A 136 4.08 -4.89 -19.23
N ARG A 137 4.03 -3.72 -19.79
CA ARG A 137 4.07 -3.52 -21.25
C ARG A 137 5.45 -3.14 -21.75
#